data_43f112f8e5bbc4b5988a3c1bbf8825b7
#
_entry.id   43f112f8e5bbc4b5988a3c1bbf8825b7
#
_cell.length_a   1.000
_cell.length_b   1.000
_cell.length_c   1.000
_cell.angle_alpha   90.00
_cell.angle_beta   90.00
_cell.angle_gamma   90.00
#
_symmetry.space_group_name_H-M   'P 1'
#
loop_
_entity.id
_entity.type
_entity.pdbx_description
1 polymer ?
#
loop_
_entity_poly.entity_id
_entity_poly.type
_entity_poly.pdbx_seq_one_letter_code
_entity_poly.pdbx_strand_id
1 'polypeptide(L)'
;MKSGWIGVFCLGIILPCARAQDYKLSDFEKVEKIDVHAHFESRQPSILDAARSAKFRFLSIEVERGNWESVLRQQEVQEQLHRQYADTIAYAGTFSMEGWDEPKWQDKVLKWIEKCRSQGSIAVKVWKNIGMEFRDRQGELVMIDNPRLQPIFQFLESQQIPLIAHLGEPRDCWLPLDKMATNNNRNYFAANPKYHMFLHPEMPSYEAQMASRDHLLEQHPQLKFIGCHLASIEWSVDQLARWLDRFPHAVVDTAARMGHLQHQAIQEREKVRRFFIRYQDRLLYGTDSAFRGDSPSPKQMETTDAMWRSDWKFLVSEEWMESSKVNGKFQGLKLPREVVNKLYCQNALQRLPGAFPKN
;
A
#
# COMPACT_ATOMS: atom_id res chain seq x y z
N MET A 1 75.52 7.97 16.11
CA MET A 1 74.65 7.48 15.01
C MET A 1 73.23 7.89 15.36
N LYS A 2 72.68 8.90 14.67
CA LYS A 2 71.31 9.40 14.89
C LYS A 2 70.46 8.87 13.74
N SER A 3 69.50 7.96 14.00
CA SER A 3 68.57 7.44 13.04
C SER A 3 67.35 8.39 12.98
N GLY A 4 67.15 9.06 11.83
CA GLY A 4 65.98 9.89 11.56
C GLY A 4 64.88 9.00 11.03
N TRP A 5 63.69 9.10 11.62
CA TRP A 5 62.48 8.52 11.12
C TRP A 5 61.80 9.53 10.18
N ILE A 6 61.62 9.16 8.93
CA ILE A 6 60.81 9.92 7.95
C ILE A 6 59.36 9.38 8.02
N GLY A 7 58.50 10.18 8.61
CA GLY A 7 57.06 9.88 8.60
C GLY A 7 56.43 10.24 7.23
N VAL A 8 55.94 9.25 6.53
CA VAL A 8 55.16 9.45 5.29
C VAL A 8 53.73 9.79 5.69
N PHE A 9 53.33 11.04 5.53
CA PHE A 9 51.94 11.45 5.64
C PHE A 9 51.20 11.09 4.32
N CYS A 10 50.40 10.03 4.31
CA CYS A 10 49.40 9.80 3.25
C CYS A 10 48.25 10.77 3.44
N LEU A 11 48.17 11.82 2.63
CA LEU A 11 46.95 12.63 2.47
C LEU A 11 45.94 11.78 1.72
N GLY A 12 44.97 11.24 2.45
CA GLY A 12 43.80 10.62 1.85
C GLY A 12 42.93 11.69 1.17
N ILE A 13 42.91 11.72 -0.16
CA ILE A 13 42.00 12.54 -0.94
C ILE A 13 40.60 11.95 -0.77
N ILE A 14 39.79 12.56 0.08
CA ILE A 14 38.36 12.28 0.16
C ILE A 14 37.72 12.91 -1.09
N LEU A 15 37.57 12.13 -2.13
CA LEU A 15 36.78 12.55 -3.30
C LEU A 15 35.33 12.75 -2.80
N PRO A 16 34.73 13.92 -3.02
CA PRO A 16 33.33 14.12 -2.72
C PRO A 16 32.52 13.15 -3.57
N CYS A 17 31.78 12.24 -2.93
CA CYS A 17 30.81 11.39 -3.60
C CYS A 17 29.80 12.32 -4.27
N ALA A 18 29.85 12.42 -5.60
CA ALA A 18 28.92 13.24 -6.37
C ALA A 18 27.51 12.73 -6.07
N ARG A 19 26.74 13.47 -5.26
CA ARG A 19 25.32 13.17 -5.04
C ARG A 19 24.63 13.15 -6.41
N ALA A 20 24.01 12.02 -6.73
CA ALA A 20 23.20 11.94 -7.94
C ALA A 20 22.17 13.08 -7.92
N GLN A 21 22.07 13.80 -9.05
CA GLN A 21 21.16 14.94 -9.16
C GLN A 21 19.72 14.51 -8.92
N ASP A 22 18.94 15.31 -8.17
CA ASP A 22 17.51 15.05 -7.91
C ASP A 22 16.72 14.93 -9.22
N TYR A 23 15.62 14.20 -9.19
CA TYR A 23 14.75 14.05 -10.35
C TYR A 23 14.06 15.36 -10.73
N LYS A 24 13.81 15.51 -12.03
CA LYS A 24 13.00 16.59 -12.62
C LYS A 24 11.63 16.02 -13.02
N LEU A 25 10.68 16.91 -13.29
CA LEU A 25 9.35 16.51 -13.80
C LEU A 25 9.47 15.70 -15.10
N SER A 26 10.40 16.06 -15.98
CA SER A 26 10.68 15.38 -17.26
C SER A 26 11.30 13.98 -17.13
N ASP A 27 11.64 13.54 -15.93
CA ASP A 27 12.19 12.20 -15.70
C ASP A 27 11.09 11.17 -15.40
N PHE A 28 9.83 11.57 -15.35
CA PHE A 28 8.69 10.70 -15.04
C PHE A 28 8.67 9.41 -15.87
N GLU A 29 8.83 9.51 -17.18
CA GLU A 29 8.80 8.35 -18.09
C GLU A 29 10.10 7.54 -18.12
N LYS A 30 11.16 8.01 -17.43
CA LYS A 30 12.47 7.33 -17.38
C LYS A 30 12.62 6.42 -16.16
N VAL A 31 11.84 6.67 -15.12
CA VAL A 31 11.96 5.99 -13.82
C VAL A 31 11.03 4.79 -13.74
N GLU A 32 11.57 3.63 -13.37
CA GLU A 32 10.78 2.43 -13.08
C GLU A 32 9.88 2.65 -11.88
N LYS A 33 8.61 2.27 -12.02
CA LYS A 33 7.58 2.43 -10.99
C LYS A 33 6.79 1.15 -10.82
N ILE A 34 6.47 0.83 -9.57
CA ILE A 34 5.56 -0.27 -9.21
C ILE A 34 4.45 0.32 -8.36
N ASP A 35 3.23 0.22 -8.86
CA ASP A 35 2.02 0.46 -8.08
C ASP A 35 1.66 -0.84 -7.36
N VAL A 36 1.89 -0.87 -6.04
CA VAL A 36 1.66 -2.10 -5.24
C VAL A 36 0.20 -2.26 -4.81
N HIS A 37 -0.70 -1.39 -5.26
CA HIS A 37 -2.09 -1.42 -4.86
C HIS A 37 -3.00 -0.96 -6.00
N ALA A 38 -3.26 -1.87 -6.92
CA ALA A 38 -4.21 -1.69 -8.01
C ALA A 38 -5.18 -2.88 -8.07
N HIS A 39 -6.34 -2.69 -8.70
CA HIS A 39 -7.37 -3.71 -8.84
C HIS A 39 -7.69 -3.91 -10.31
N PHE A 40 -7.25 -5.01 -10.88
CA PHE A 40 -7.60 -5.38 -12.25
C PHE A 40 -8.75 -6.38 -12.24
N GLU A 41 -9.91 -5.95 -12.72
CA GLU A 41 -11.13 -6.76 -12.81
C GLU A 41 -11.42 -7.20 -14.25
N SER A 42 -10.58 -6.78 -15.21
CA SER A 42 -10.68 -7.11 -16.64
C SER A 42 -9.55 -8.02 -17.09
N ARG A 43 -9.84 -8.91 -18.01
CA ARG A 43 -8.86 -9.81 -18.62
C ARG A 43 -8.00 -9.16 -19.71
N GLN A 44 -8.38 -7.97 -20.18
CA GLN A 44 -7.69 -7.18 -21.22
C GLN A 44 -7.58 -5.71 -20.80
N PRO A 45 -6.74 -5.39 -19.80
CA PRO A 45 -6.68 -4.02 -19.30
C PRO A 45 -5.95 -3.11 -20.30
N SER A 46 -6.68 -2.23 -20.94
CA SER A 46 -6.14 -1.28 -21.93
C SER A 46 -5.25 -0.18 -21.32
N ILE A 47 -5.18 -0.08 -19.98
CA ILE A 47 -4.22 0.80 -19.30
C ILE A 47 -2.74 0.40 -19.52
N LEU A 48 -2.48 -0.84 -19.95
CA LEU A 48 -1.12 -1.40 -19.98
C LEU A 48 -0.19 -0.67 -20.94
N ASP A 49 -0.69 -0.16 -22.07
CA ASP A 49 0.17 0.57 -23.02
C ASP A 49 0.62 1.91 -22.43
N ALA A 50 -0.29 2.65 -21.80
CA ALA A 50 0.05 3.88 -21.08
C ALA A 50 0.98 3.59 -19.89
N ALA A 51 0.74 2.51 -19.17
CA ALA A 51 1.58 2.08 -18.07
C ALA A 51 3.00 1.74 -18.52
N ARG A 52 3.16 0.99 -19.62
CA ARG A 52 4.48 0.69 -20.20
C ARG A 52 5.21 1.94 -20.62
N SER A 53 4.52 2.89 -21.29
CA SER A 53 5.10 4.17 -21.68
C SER A 53 5.57 5.00 -20.47
N ALA A 54 4.83 4.94 -19.37
CA ALA A 54 5.17 5.58 -18.11
C ALA A 54 6.06 4.69 -17.18
N LYS A 55 6.49 3.51 -17.63
CA LYS A 55 7.29 2.52 -16.89
C LYS A 55 6.66 2.08 -15.57
N PHE A 56 5.34 1.87 -15.56
CA PHE A 56 4.62 1.26 -14.45
C PHE A 56 4.49 -0.26 -14.60
N ARG A 57 4.69 -0.94 -13.48
CA ARG A 57 4.26 -2.31 -13.23
C ARG A 57 3.28 -2.30 -12.07
N PHE A 58 2.48 -3.35 -11.93
CA PHE A 58 1.39 -3.37 -10.94
C PHE A 58 1.41 -4.65 -10.10
N LEU A 59 1.10 -4.49 -8.83
CA LEU A 59 0.55 -5.56 -8.03
C LEU A 59 -0.97 -5.43 -8.03
N SER A 60 -1.65 -6.35 -8.73
CA SER A 60 -3.10 -6.45 -8.69
C SER A 60 -3.53 -7.18 -7.43
N ILE A 61 -4.48 -6.60 -6.69
CA ILE A 61 -4.93 -7.11 -5.40
C ILE A 61 -6.37 -7.58 -5.50
N GLU A 62 -6.63 -8.83 -5.13
CA GLU A 62 -7.97 -9.35 -4.97
C GLU A 62 -8.63 -8.83 -3.68
N VAL A 63 -9.96 -8.78 -3.67
CA VAL A 63 -10.74 -8.33 -2.51
C VAL A 63 -11.84 -9.35 -2.20
N GLU A 64 -11.91 -9.79 -0.97
CA GLU A 64 -13.01 -10.65 -0.51
C GLU A 64 -14.33 -9.86 -0.49
N ARG A 65 -15.34 -10.37 -1.21
CA ARG A 65 -16.65 -9.72 -1.40
C ARG A 65 -17.80 -10.58 -0.88
N GLY A 66 -17.57 -11.31 0.20
CA GLY A 66 -18.58 -12.02 0.95
C GLY A 66 -18.76 -13.51 0.60
N ASN A 67 -18.16 -14.02 -0.49
CA ASN A 67 -18.32 -15.43 -0.86
C ASN A 67 -17.14 -15.99 -1.69
N TRP A 68 -17.06 -17.35 -1.71
CA TRP A 68 -16.05 -18.06 -2.49
C TRP A 68 -16.22 -17.89 -4.00
N GLU A 69 -17.42 -17.76 -4.51
CA GLU A 69 -17.64 -17.55 -5.95
C GLU A 69 -16.95 -16.27 -6.45
N SER A 70 -17.04 -15.20 -5.69
CA SER A 70 -16.35 -13.94 -6.01
C SER A 70 -14.84 -14.10 -5.98
N VAL A 71 -14.30 -14.82 -4.98
CA VAL A 71 -12.86 -15.10 -4.86
C VAL A 71 -12.37 -15.95 -6.04
N LEU A 72 -13.10 -16.99 -6.41
CA LEU A 72 -12.75 -17.86 -7.55
C LEU A 72 -12.71 -17.08 -8.87
N ARG A 73 -13.71 -16.23 -9.12
CA ARG A 73 -13.75 -15.41 -10.35
C ARG A 73 -12.58 -14.42 -10.42
N GLN A 74 -12.23 -13.78 -9.32
CA GLN A 74 -11.06 -12.87 -9.28
C GLN A 74 -9.78 -13.64 -9.55
N GLN A 75 -9.58 -14.78 -8.89
CA GLN A 75 -8.41 -15.63 -9.10
C GLN A 75 -8.24 -16.05 -10.57
N GLU A 76 -9.31 -16.45 -11.26
CA GLU A 76 -9.25 -16.78 -12.71
C GLU A 76 -8.77 -15.60 -13.56
N VAL A 77 -9.25 -14.39 -13.26
CA VAL A 77 -8.81 -13.16 -13.94
C VAL A 77 -7.33 -12.90 -13.68
N GLN A 78 -6.89 -12.99 -12.41
CA GLN A 78 -5.50 -12.72 -12.03
C GLN A 78 -4.53 -13.74 -12.63
N GLU A 79 -4.88 -15.01 -12.62
CA GLU A 79 -4.07 -16.04 -13.27
C GLU A 79 -3.89 -15.81 -14.78
N GLN A 80 -4.98 -15.43 -15.46
CA GLN A 80 -4.91 -15.10 -16.88
C GLN A 80 -4.03 -13.89 -17.14
N LEU A 81 -4.21 -12.80 -16.35
CA LEU A 81 -3.40 -11.59 -16.46
C LEU A 81 -1.92 -11.87 -16.20
N HIS A 82 -1.62 -12.63 -15.15
CA HIS A 82 -0.25 -12.99 -14.81
C HIS A 82 0.40 -13.83 -15.91
N ARG A 83 -0.30 -14.82 -16.49
CA ARG A 83 0.23 -15.59 -17.62
C ARG A 83 0.49 -14.73 -18.87
N GLN A 84 -0.35 -13.74 -19.11
CA GLN A 84 -0.29 -12.92 -20.33
C GLN A 84 0.65 -11.71 -20.20
N TYR A 85 0.83 -11.18 -18.98
CA TYR A 85 1.54 -9.94 -18.70
C TYR A 85 2.45 -10.05 -17.47
N ALA A 86 3.17 -11.18 -17.31
CA ALA A 86 4.00 -11.47 -16.14
C ALA A 86 5.12 -10.44 -15.89
N ASP A 87 5.55 -9.74 -16.91
CA ASP A 87 6.52 -8.65 -16.83
C ASP A 87 5.92 -7.34 -16.25
N THR A 88 4.60 -7.19 -16.32
CA THR A 88 3.89 -5.96 -15.97
C THR A 88 2.94 -6.14 -14.80
N ILE A 89 2.29 -7.31 -14.65
CA ILE A 89 1.29 -7.56 -13.61
C ILE A 89 1.70 -8.78 -12.77
N ALA A 90 1.94 -8.53 -11.48
CA ALA A 90 1.91 -9.55 -10.43
C ALA A 90 0.58 -9.46 -9.68
N TYR A 91 0.23 -10.47 -8.86
CA TYR A 91 -1.02 -10.40 -8.10
C TYR A 91 -0.90 -10.97 -6.68
N ALA A 92 -1.79 -10.49 -5.81
CA ALA A 92 -2.04 -11.01 -4.48
C ALA A 92 -3.45 -11.60 -4.43
N GLY A 93 -3.54 -12.87 -4.06
CA GLY A 93 -4.82 -13.56 -3.87
C GLY A 93 -5.47 -13.20 -2.54
N THR A 94 -6.73 -13.59 -2.38
CA THR A 94 -7.48 -13.46 -1.12
C THR A 94 -8.17 -14.77 -0.79
N PHE A 95 -8.84 -14.83 0.36
CA PHE A 95 -9.68 -15.96 0.76
C PHE A 95 -11.04 -15.47 1.25
N SER A 96 -12.04 -16.35 1.25
CA SER A 96 -13.39 -16.00 1.71
C SER A 96 -13.61 -16.35 3.18
N MET A 97 -14.36 -15.48 3.85
CA MET A 97 -14.91 -15.73 5.19
C MET A 97 -16.15 -16.65 5.16
N GLU A 98 -16.68 -16.96 3.99
CA GLU A 98 -17.80 -17.89 3.82
C GLU A 98 -17.44 -19.28 4.34
N GLY A 99 -18.27 -19.83 5.23
CA GLY A 99 -18.04 -21.09 5.95
C GLY A 99 -17.22 -20.90 7.23
N TRP A 100 -16.99 -19.68 7.68
CA TRP A 100 -16.25 -19.35 8.90
C TRP A 100 -16.56 -20.26 10.08
N ASP A 101 -17.84 -20.52 10.34
CA ASP A 101 -18.29 -21.35 11.48
C ASP A 101 -18.15 -22.87 11.26
N GLU A 102 -17.76 -23.30 10.07
CA GLU A 102 -17.55 -24.72 9.75
C GLU A 102 -16.22 -25.21 10.32
N PRO A 103 -16.16 -26.45 10.88
CA PRO A 103 -14.94 -26.98 11.48
C PRO A 103 -13.72 -27.02 10.54
N LYS A 104 -13.96 -27.18 9.24
CA LYS A 104 -12.91 -27.33 8.20
C LYS A 104 -12.60 -26.03 7.44
N TRP A 105 -13.14 -24.89 7.86
CA TRP A 105 -12.94 -23.62 7.15
C TRP A 105 -11.46 -23.22 7.08
N GLN A 106 -10.71 -23.35 8.19
CA GLN A 106 -9.27 -23.06 8.23
C GLN A 106 -8.49 -23.92 7.24
N ASP A 107 -8.74 -25.24 7.21
CA ASP A 107 -8.08 -26.16 6.27
C ASP A 107 -8.40 -25.80 4.82
N LYS A 108 -9.64 -25.38 4.54
CA LYS A 108 -10.06 -24.91 3.22
C LYS A 108 -9.28 -23.67 2.81
N VAL A 109 -9.14 -22.69 3.71
CA VAL A 109 -8.39 -21.44 3.47
C VAL A 109 -6.92 -21.73 3.23
N LEU A 110 -6.27 -22.56 4.07
CA LEU A 110 -4.86 -22.90 3.92
C LEU A 110 -4.58 -23.58 2.57
N LYS A 111 -5.37 -24.59 2.19
CA LYS A 111 -5.26 -25.25 0.88
C LYS A 111 -5.52 -24.31 -0.28
N TRP A 112 -6.43 -23.34 -0.11
CA TRP A 112 -6.69 -22.33 -1.12
C TRP A 112 -5.49 -21.40 -1.31
N ILE A 113 -4.88 -20.92 -0.22
CA ILE A 113 -3.67 -20.08 -0.27
C ILE A 113 -2.53 -20.84 -0.98
N GLU A 114 -2.30 -22.09 -0.63
CA GLU A 114 -1.30 -22.93 -1.31
C GLU A 114 -1.57 -23.07 -2.82
N LYS A 115 -2.82 -23.30 -3.19
CA LYS A 115 -3.25 -23.33 -4.60
C LYS A 115 -2.94 -22.02 -5.30
N CYS A 116 -3.39 -20.88 -4.76
CA CYS A 116 -3.11 -19.55 -5.35
C CYS A 116 -1.61 -19.30 -5.51
N ARG A 117 -0.81 -19.69 -4.50
CA ARG A 117 0.65 -19.61 -4.56
C ARG A 117 1.23 -20.43 -5.70
N SER A 118 0.77 -21.66 -5.88
CA SER A 118 1.23 -22.54 -6.99
C SER A 118 0.85 -21.99 -8.36
N GLN A 119 -0.13 -21.11 -8.42
CA GLN A 119 -0.63 -20.45 -9.64
C GLN A 119 -0.02 -19.06 -9.88
N GLY A 120 0.91 -18.60 -9.02
CA GLY A 120 1.65 -17.35 -9.20
C GLY A 120 1.28 -16.21 -8.27
N SER A 121 0.32 -16.39 -7.35
CA SER A 121 0.06 -15.38 -6.31
C SER A 121 1.29 -15.19 -5.43
N ILE A 122 1.71 -13.95 -5.18
CA ILE A 122 2.92 -13.63 -4.41
C ILE A 122 2.63 -13.19 -2.98
N ALA A 123 1.41 -12.87 -2.66
CA ALA A 123 0.98 -12.38 -1.35
C ALA A 123 -0.49 -12.77 -1.09
N VAL A 124 -0.94 -12.59 0.14
CA VAL A 124 -2.34 -12.76 0.54
C VAL A 124 -2.90 -11.42 0.98
N LYS A 125 -4.09 -11.08 0.48
CA LYS A 125 -4.85 -9.88 0.86
C LYS A 125 -5.91 -10.23 1.91
N VAL A 126 -6.01 -9.40 2.95
CA VAL A 126 -7.19 -9.28 3.80
C VAL A 126 -7.79 -7.90 3.66
N TRP A 127 -9.12 -7.82 3.78
CA TRP A 127 -9.85 -6.60 3.56
C TRP A 127 -10.64 -6.20 4.82
N LYS A 128 -11.09 -4.96 4.86
CA LYS A 128 -11.83 -4.35 5.98
C LYS A 128 -13.16 -5.02 6.31
N ASN A 129 -13.68 -5.94 5.48
CA ASN A 129 -14.81 -6.76 5.88
C ASN A 129 -14.54 -7.49 7.20
N ILE A 130 -13.29 -7.94 7.42
CA ILE A 130 -12.84 -8.40 8.74
C ILE A 130 -12.66 -7.16 9.63
N GLY A 131 -13.44 -7.10 10.68
CA GLY A 131 -13.48 -6.00 11.64
C GLY A 131 -14.58 -4.96 11.39
N MET A 132 -15.18 -4.89 10.17
CA MET A 132 -16.18 -3.87 9.86
C MET A 132 -17.50 -4.41 9.27
N GLU A 133 -17.53 -5.62 8.74
CA GLU A 133 -18.77 -6.15 8.10
C GLU A 133 -19.06 -7.59 8.52
N PHE A 134 -18.05 -8.45 8.52
CA PHE A 134 -18.24 -9.88 8.71
C PHE A 134 -18.56 -10.21 10.16
N ARG A 135 -19.67 -10.96 10.35
CA ARG A 135 -20.13 -11.45 11.66
C ARG A 135 -20.23 -12.97 11.64
N ASP A 136 -19.89 -13.56 12.78
CA ASP A 136 -20.07 -14.99 12.99
C ASP A 136 -21.56 -15.36 13.20
N ARG A 137 -21.84 -16.64 13.45
CA ARG A 137 -23.22 -17.14 13.67
C ARG A 137 -23.88 -16.57 14.92
N GLN A 138 -23.11 -16.04 15.88
CA GLN A 138 -23.59 -15.36 17.07
C GLN A 138 -23.95 -13.90 16.81
N GLY A 139 -23.61 -13.39 15.61
CA GLY A 139 -23.79 -12.00 15.25
C GLY A 139 -22.64 -11.10 15.72
N GLU A 140 -21.57 -11.68 16.30
CA GLU A 140 -20.40 -10.94 16.76
C GLU A 140 -19.48 -10.60 15.58
N LEU A 141 -18.94 -9.39 15.61
CA LEU A 141 -18.01 -8.93 14.59
C LEU A 141 -16.66 -9.63 14.73
N VAL A 142 -16.19 -10.22 13.65
CA VAL A 142 -14.89 -10.90 13.63
C VAL A 142 -13.78 -9.89 13.39
N MET A 143 -12.94 -9.66 14.40
CA MET A 143 -11.76 -8.81 14.33
C MET A 143 -10.56 -9.60 13.79
N ILE A 144 -9.53 -8.87 13.29
CA ILE A 144 -8.37 -9.51 12.61
C ILE A 144 -7.51 -10.35 13.55
N ASP A 145 -7.47 -10.03 14.83
CA ASP A 145 -6.75 -10.77 15.87
C ASP A 145 -7.54 -11.96 16.46
N ASN A 146 -8.70 -12.28 15.88
CA ASN A 146 -9.51 -13.42 16.34
C ASN A 146 -8.67 -14.70 16.34
N PRO A 147 -8.68 -15.50 17.44
CA PRO A 147 -7.88 -16.72 17.56
C PRO A 147 -8.08 -17.72 16.42
N ARG A 148 -9.24 -17.71 15.78
CA ARG A 148 -9.54 -18.60 14.66
C ARG A 148 -8.80 -18.22 13.37
N LEU A 149 -8.31 -16.99 13.23
CA LEU A 149 -7.46 -16.55 12.12
C LEU A 149 -5.98 -16.87 12.35
N GLN A 150 -5.55 -17.11 13.58
CA GLN A 150 -4.14 -17.29 13.95
C GLN A 150 -3.41 -18.40 13.15
N PRO A 151 -4.00 -19.58 12.88
CA PRO A 151 -3.32 -20.61 12.08
C PRO A 151 -3.01 -20.14 10.66
N ILE A 152 -3.83 -19.27 10.09
CA ILE A 152 -3.60 -18.69 8.75
C ILE A 152 -2.38 -17.74 8.81
N PHE A 153 -2.32 -16.85 9.79
CA PHE A 153 -1.20 -15.93 9.93
C PHE A 153 0.10 -16.61 10.29
N GLN A 154 0.04 -17.65 11.15
CA GLN A 154 1.19 -18.51 11.46
C GLN A 154 1.72 -19.21 10.19
N PHE A 155 0.83 -19.69 9.33
CA PHE A 155 1.19 -20.26 8.06
C PHE A 155 1.88 -19.22 7.16
N LEU A 156 1.29 -18.02 6.99
CA LEU A 156 1.88 -16.94 6.19
C LEU A 156 3.27 -16.55 6.72
N GLU A 157 3.42 -16.41 8.04
CA GLU A 157 4.70 -16.08 8.69
C GLU A 157 5.74 -17.18 8.45
N SER A 158 5.39 -18.45 8.67
CA SER A 158 6.30 -19.60 8.49
C SER A 158 6.75 -19.77 7.03
N GLN A 159 5.86 -19.52 6.07
CA GLN A 159 6.13 -19.61 4.64
C GLN A 159 6.69 -18.31 4.06
N GLN A 160 6.89 -17.28 4.89
CA GLN A 160 7.35 -15.95 4.49
C GLN A 160 6.51 -15.31 3.38
N ILE A 161 5.20 -15.60 3.37
CA ILE A 161 4.22 -15.03 2.43
C ILE A 161 3.79 -13.67 2.95
N PRO A 162 3.91 -12.59 2.16
CA PRO A 162 3.44 -11.27 2.58
C PRO A 162 1.93 -11.22 2.80
N LEU A 163 1.52 -10.59 3.90
CA LEU A 163 0.13 -10.22 4.17
C LEU A 163 -0.07 -8.75 3.79
N ILE A 164 -0.96 -8.49 2.84
CA ILE A 164 -1.39 -7.14 2.44
C ILE A 164 -2.71 -6.87 3.15
N ALA A 165 -2.73 -5.90 4.06
CA ALA A 165 -3.83 -5.75 4.99
C ALA A 165 -4.46 -4.35 4.92
N HIS A 166 -5.74 -4.30 4.46
CA HIS A 166 -6.61 -3.14 4.59
C HIS A 166 -7.52 -3.36 5.81
N LEU A 167 -7.10 -2.83 6.96
CA LEU A 167 -7.79 -3.00 8.24
C LEU A 167 -8.29 -1.63 8.75
N GLY A 168 -9.59 -1.55 9.00
CA GLY A 168 -10.28 -0.30 9.30
C GLY A 168 -10.36 0.65 8.09
N GLU A 169 -10.94 1.79 8.30
CA GLU A 169 -11.03 2.91 7.36
C GLU A 169 -10.09 4.05 7.81
N PRO A 170 -9.89 5.11 7.01
CA PRO A 170 -9.19 6.29 7.50
C PRO A 170 -9.87 6.85 8.76
N ARG A 171 -9.09 7.45 9.64
CA ARG A 171 -9.62 8.02 10.90
C ARG A 171 -10.79 9.00 10.68
N ASP A 172 -10.78 9.71 9.57
CA ASP A 172 -11.87 10.58 9.14
C ASP A 172 -13.24 9.87 9.17
N CYS A 173 -13.28 8.56 8.94
CA CYS A 173 -14.50 7.75 8.94
C CYS A 173 -15.30 7.83 10.25
N TRP A 174 -14.61 8.09 11.39
CA TRP A 174 -15.20 8.25 12.71
C TRP A 174 -15.44 9.72 13.10
N LEU A 175 -15.25 10.65 12.17
CA LEU A 175 -15.47 12.08 12.39
C LEU A 175 -16.72 12.58 11.64
N PRO A 176 -17.38 13.64 12.11
CA PRO A 176 -18.40 14.31 11.31
C PRO A 176 -17.80 14.89 10.03
N LEU A 177 -18.60 14.98 8.95
CA LEU A 177 -18.13 15.35 7.62
C LEU A 177 -17.34 16.68 7.58
N ASP A 178 -17.75 17.67 8.34
CA ASP A 178 -17.10 18.99 8.42
C ASP A 178 -15.72 18.96 9.09
N LYS A 179 -15.39 17.90 9.83
CA LYS A 179 -14.11 17.70 10.53
C LYS A 179 -13.13 16.82 9.75
N MET A 180 -13.56 16.25 8.64
CA MET A 180 -12.68 15.40 7.83
C MET A 180 -11.56 16.20 7.16
N ALA A 181 -10.34 15.64 7.19
CA ALA A 181 -9.14 16.30 6.70
C ALA A 181 -9.13 16.48 5.18
N THR A 182 -9.71 15.52 4.42
CA THR A 182 -9.66 15.54 2.96
C THR A 182 -11.03 15.62 2.31
N ASN A 183 -11.09 16.28 1.16
CA ASN A 183 -12.32 16.36 0.36
C ASN A 183 -12.76 14.98 -0.16
N ASN A 184 -11.78 14.11 -0.48
CA ASN A 184 -12.08 12.75 -0.92
C ASN A 184 -12.86 11.97 0.13
N ASN A 185 -12.41 11.98 1.39
CA ASN A 185 -13.10 11.30 2.47
C ASN A 185 -14.49 11.92 2.72
N ARG A 186 -14.56 13.25 2.77
CA ARG A 186 -15.84 13.96 2.94
C ARG A 186 -16.85 13.56 1.88
N ASN A 187 -16.44 13.58 0.61
CA ASN A 187 -17.33 13.21 -0.51
C ASN A 187 -17.70 11.73 -0.49
N TYR A 188 -16.72 10.85 -0.19
CA TYR A 188 -16.93 9.41 -0.14
C TYR A 188 -17.93 9.04 0.96
N PHE A 189 -17.73 9.50 2.19
CA PHE A 189 -18.60 9.16 3.31
C PHE A 189 -19.97 9.84 3.24
N ALA A 190 -20.06 11.03 2.66
CA ALA A 190 -21.34 11.65 2.35
C ALA A 190 -22.18 10.83 1.35
N ALA A 191 -21.51 10.26 0.34
CA ALA A 191 -22.16 9.40 -0.67
C ALA A 191 -22.39 7.95 -0.19
N ASN A 192 -21.66 7.50 0.84
CA ASN A 192 -21.70 6.13 1.35
C ASN A 192 -21.90 6.08 2.87
N PRO A 193 -23.06 6.52 3.41
CA PRO A 193 -23.30 6.60 4.85
C PRO A 193 -23.17 5.26 5.57
N LYS A 194 -23.40 4.13 4.88
CA LYS A 194 -23.18 2.78 5.41
C LYS A 194 -21.73 2.58 5.93
N TYR A 195 -20.76 3.22 5.30
CA TYR A 195 -19.35 3.12 5.69
C TYR A 195 -18.88 4.27 6.58
N HIS A 196 -19.75 5.21 6.92
CA HIS A 196 -19.41 6.37 7.76
C HIS A 196 -19.62 6.01 9.24
N MET A 197 -18.60 5.47 9.89
CA MET A 197 -18.67 4.93 11.26
C MET A 197 -19.08 5.95 12.31
N PHE A 198 -18.91 7.26 12.06
CA PHE A 198 -19.49 8.32 12.90
C PHE A 198 -21.02 8.16 13.09
N LEU A 199 -21.72 7.59 12.11
CA LEU A 199 -23.15 7.32 12.14
C LEU A 199 -23.50 5.95 12.75
N HIS A 200 -22.50 5.14 13.10
CA HIS A 200 -22.65 3.76 13.56
C HIS A 200 -21.91 3.55 14.90
N PRO A 201 -22.40 4.16 16.00
CA PRO A 201 -21.71 4.09 17.30
C PRO A 201 -21.67 2.66 17.90
N GLU A 202 -22.47 1.74 17.38
CA GLU A 202 -22.47 0.33 17.73
C GLU A 202 -21.29 -0.45 17.12
N MET A 203 -20.59 0.13 16.15
CA MET A 203 -19.43 -0.46 15.50
C MET A 203 -18.16 -0.18 16.31
N PRO A 204 -17.10 -1.02 16.17
CA PRO A 204 -15.83 -0.78 16.83
C PRO A 204 -15.26 0.62 16.53
N SER A 205 -14.69 1.25 17.55
CA SER A 205 -13.99 2.53 17.37
C SER A 205 -12.77 2.39 16.47
N TYR A 206 -12.26 3.51 15.96
CA TYR A 206 -10.98 3.56 15.25
C TYR A 206 -9.85 2.91 16.07
N GLU A 207 -9.78 3.24 17.36
CA GLU A 207 -8.76 2.73 18.29
C GLU A 207 -8.87 1.21 18.45
N ALA A 208 -10.09 0.67 18.50
CA ALA A 208 -10.30 -0.79 18.58
C ALA A 208 -9.82 -1.50 17.30
N GLN A 209 -10.07 -0.92 16.12
CA GLN A 209 -9.55 -1.46 14.84
C GLN A 209 -8.02 -1.46 14.82
N MET A 210 -7.39 -0.36 15.25
CA MET A 210 -5.94 -0.24 15.29
C MET A 210 -5.31 -1.17 16.34
N ALA A 211 -5.95 -1.33 17.51
CA ALA A 211 -5.48 -2.25 18.56
C ALA A 211 -5.52 -3.71 18.10
N SER A 212 -6.59 -4.13 17.42
CA SER A 212 -6.69 -5.48 16.86
C SER A 212 -5.61 -5.77 15.81
N ARG A 213 -5.34 -4.81 14.91
CA ARG A 213 -4.22 -4.90 13.96
C ARG A 213 -2.88 -5.02 14.67
N ASP A 214 -2.64 -4.19 15.68
CA ASP A 214 -1.38 -4.17 16.41
C ASP A 214 -1.18 -5.48 17.20
N HIS A 215 -2.24 -6.01 17.79
CA HIS A 215 -2.22 -7.30 18.49
C HIS A 215 -1.87 -8.46 17.52
N LEU A 216 -2.40 -8.47 16.29
CA LEU A 216 -1.96 -9.41 15.25
C LEU A 216 -0.44 -9.36 15.05
N LEU A 217 0.13 -8.15 14.91
CA LEU A 217 1.57 -7.97 14.66
C LEU A 217 2.43 -8.31 15.87
N GLU A 218 1.92 -8.16 17.09
CA GLU A 218 2.59 -8.61 18.32
C GLU A 218 2.64 -10.14 18.41
N GLN A 219 1.57 -10.82 17.99
CA GLN A 219 1.51 -12.29 17.95
C GLN A 219 2.36 -12.89 16.83
N HIS A 220 2.56 -12.15 15.72
CA HIS A 220 3.31 -12.58 14.55
C HIS A 220 4.44 -11.59 14.20
N PRO A 221 5.49 -11.48 15.02
CA PRO A 221 6.51 -10.45 14.86
C PRO A 221 7.37 -10.60 13.60
N GLN A 222 7.41 -11.78 12.97
CA GLN A 222 8.15 -12.04 11.73
C GLN A 222 7.25 -12.00 10.48
N LEU A 223 5.96 -11.73 10.63
CA LEU A 223 5.03 -11.63 9.52
C LEU A 223 5.42 -10.48 8.59
N LYS A 224 5.60 -10.77 7.31
CA LYS A 224 5.82 -9.74 6.29
C LYS A 224 4.52 -8.98 6.07
N PHE A 225 4.36 -7.87 6.74
CA PHE A 225 3.12 -7.09 6.75
C PHE A 225 3.23 -5.84 5.87
N ILE A 226 2.28 -5.67 4.96
CA ILE A 226 2.08 -4.47 4.15
C ILE A 226 0.77 -3.83 4.56
N GLY A 227 0.85 -2.75 5.34
CA GLY A 227 -0.32 -1.97 5.77
C GLY A 227 -0.82 -1.10 4.63
N CYS A 228 -1.97 -1.44 4.05
CA CYS A 228 -2.62 -0.62 3.03
C CYS A 228 -2.96 0.77 3.57
N HIS A 229 -2.94 1.76 2.68
CA HIS A 229 -3.46 3.09 2.99
C HIS A 229 -2.75 3.76 4.19
N LEU A 230 -1.38 3.68 4.23
CA LEU A 230 -0.57 4.11 5.37
C LEU A 230 -0.97 3.39 6.67
N ALA A 231 -1.36 2.11 6.56
CA ALA A 231 -1.85 1.27 7.67
C ALA A 231 -3.04 1.90 8.43
N SER A 232 -3.88 2.72 7.76
CA SER A 232 -4.96 3.52 8.35
C SER A 232 -4.49 4.50 9.45
N ILE A 233 -3.21 4.92 9.41
CA ILE A 233 -2.63 5.99 10.26
C ILE A 233 -2.31 7.23 9.41
N GLU A 234 -3.03 7.44 8.35
CA GLU A 234 -2.82 8.47 7.33
C GLU A 234 -2.91 9.90 7.87
N TRP A 235 -3.60 10.07 8.99
CA TRP A 235 -3.90 11.38 9.59
C TRP A 235 -2.69 12.05 10.26
N SER A 236 -1.61 11.31 10.56
CA SER A 236 -0.41 11.86 11.18
C SER A 236 0.85 11.07 10.84
N VAL A 237 1.80 11.69 10.13
CA VAL A 237 3.11 11.08 9.86
C VAL A 237 3.91 10.82 11.14
N ASP A 238 3.68 11.56 12.23
CA ASP A 238 4.32 11.32 13.52
C ASP A 238 3.78 10.05 14.20
N GLN A 239 2.48 9.80 14.11
CA GLN A 239 1.89 8.54 14.63
C GLN A 239 2.31 7.35 13.78
N LEU A 240 2.31 7.51 12.47
CA LEU A 240 2.79 6.48 11.55
C LEU A 240 4.27 6.15 11.79
N ALA A 241 5.10 7.17 12.06
CA ALA A 241 6.51 7.00 12.42
C ALA A 241 6.66 6.13 13.68
N ARG A 242 5.92 6.46 14.77
CA ARG A 242 5.93 5.67 16.01
C ARG A 242 5.49 4.23 15.77
N TRP A 243 4.47 4.03 14.94
CA TRP A 243 3.99 2.69 14.60
C TRP A 243 5.03 1.90 13.81
N LEU A 244 5.69 2.52 12.82
CA LEU A 244 6.78 1.90 12.06
C LEU A 244 7.99 1.56 12.95
N ASP A 245 8.32 2.41 13.92
CA ASP A 245 9.39 2.12 14.90
C ASP A 245 9.03 0.92 15.81
N ARG A 246 7.75 0.77 16.18
CA ARG A 246 7.25 -0.36 16.98
C ARG A 246 7.23 -1.69 16.21
N PHE A 247 6.91 -1.67 14.92
CA PHE A 247 6.81 -2.86 14.08
C PHE A 247 7.86 -2.87 12.96
N PRO A 248 9.10 -3.29 13.23
CA PRO A 248 10.23 -3.14 12.31
C PRO A 248 10.10 -3.92 11.00
N HIS A 249 9.30 -4.97 10.94
CA HIS A 249 9.06 -5.77 9.73
C HIS A 249 7.88 -5.28 8.86
N ALA A 250 7.01 -4.42 9.40
CA ALA A 250 5.91 -3.85 8.65
C ALA A 250 6.37 -2.76 7.67
N VAL A 251 5.73 -2.65 6.53
CA VAL A 251 5.82 -1.54 5.57
C VAL A 251 4.42 -1.03 5.26
N VAL A 252 4.31 0.12 4.62
CA VAL A 252 3.00 0.70 4.28
C VAL A 252 2.97 1.18 2.84
N ASP A 253 1.80 1.15 2.21
CA ASP A 253 1.58 1.78 0.91
C ASP A 253 0.90 3.15 1.03
N THR A 254 1.03 3.96 -0.02
CA THR A 254 0.45 5.31 -0.10
C THR A 254 -0.94 5.32 -0.75
N ALA A 255 -1.49 4.16 -1.08
CA ALA A 255 -2.73 4.00 -1.84
C ALA A 255 -3.88 4.85 -1.27
N ALA A 256 -4.52 5.63 -2.13
CA ALA A 256 -5.61 6.56 -1.78
C ALA A 256 -5.29 7.59 -0.68
N ARG A 257 -4.03 7.75 -0.24
CA ARG A 257 -3.68 8.60 0.91
C ARG A 257 -2.76 9.78 0.56
N MET A 258 -2.42 9.99 -0.71
CA MET A 258 -1.65 11.18 -1.13
C MET A 258 -2.33 12.49 -0.70
N GLY A 259 -3.67 12.56 -0.70
CA GLY A 259 -4.40 13.72 -0.18
C GLY A 259 -4.12 14.02 1.30
N HIS A 260 -3.99 13.00 2.16
CA HIS A 260 -3.66 13.19 3.58
C HIS A 260 -2.21 13.68 3.77
N LEU A 261 -1.28 13.21 2.94
CA LEU A 261 0.10 13.70 2.96
C LEU A 261 0.19 15.14 2.45
N GLN A 262 -0.58 15.50 1.42
CA GLN A 262 -0.73 16.87 0.91
C GLN A 262 -1.35 17.78 1.98
N HIS A 263 -2.40 17.33 2.67
CA HIS A 263 -3.04 18.08 3.77
C HIS A 263 -2.04 18.39 4.90
N GLN A 264 -1.24 17.40 5.32
CA GLN A 264 -0.21 17.62 6.33
C GLN A 264 0.92 18.53 5.81
N ALA A 265 1.25 18.48 4.50
CA ALA A 265 2.25 19.34 3.90
C ALA A 265 1.80 20.80 3.79
N ILE A 266 0.49 21.10 3.78
CA ILE A 266 -0.03 22.48 3.90
C ILE A 266 0.44 23.10 5.22
N GLN A 267 0.43 22.32 6.29
CA GLN A 267 0.77 22.80 7.64
C GLN A 267 2.28 22.73 7.90
N GLU A 268 2.90 21.59 7.64
CA GLU A 268 4.27 21.30 8.00
C GLU A 268 4.99 20.46 6.92
N ARG A 269 5.22 21.06 5.75
CA ARG A 269 5.90 20.39 4.61
C ARG A 269 7.18 19.65 5.00
N GLU A 270 8.07 20.30 5.78
CA GLU A 270 9.35 19.71 6.17
C GLU A 270 9.19 18.49 7.09
N LYS A 271 8.12 18.42 7.87
CA LYS A 271 7.79 17.23 8.67
C LYS A 271 7.48 16.04 7.77
N VAL A 272 6.59 16.24 6.78
CA VAL A 272 6.24 15.21 5.80
C VAL A 272 7.48 14.78 5.00
N ARG A 273 8.29 15.74 4.56
CA ARG A 273 9.54 15.48 3.83
C ARG A 273 10.51 14.64 4.66
N ARG A 274 10.76 15.01 5.92
CA ARG A 274 11.65 14.26 6.84
C ARG A 274 11.13 12.86 7.12
N PHE A 275 9.81 12.69 7.23
CA PHE A 275 9.19 11.37 7.38
C PHE A 275 9.53 10.46 6.19
N PHE A 276 9.35 10.92 4.95
CA PHE A 276 9.71 10.13 3.76
C PHE A 276 11.20 9.76 3.73
N ILE A 277 12.08 10.69 4.09
CA ILE A 277 13.52 10.44 4.10
C ILE A 277 13.88 9.41 5.19
N ARG A 278 13.34 9.56 6.40
CA ARG A 278 13.66 8.67 7.53
C ARG A 278 13.14 7.25 7.30
N TYR A 279 11.94 7.12 6.79
CA TYR A 279 11.28 5.82 6.59
C TYR A 279 11.32 5.34 5.13
N GLN A 280 12.26 5.84 4.33
CA GLN A 280 12.37 5.57 2.90
C GLN A 280 12.39 4.08 2.53
N ASP A 281 12.86 3.19 3.41
CA ASP A 281 12.92 1.73 3.21
C ASP A 281 11.61 1.01 3.61
N ARG A 282 10.62 1.76 4.05
CA ARG A 282 9.37 1.25 4.62
C ARG A 282 8.11 1.73 3.90
N LEU A 283 8.27 2.53 2.86
CA LEU A 283 7.18 3.13 2.09
C LEU A 283 7.12 2.52 0.69
N LEU A 284 5.90 2.20 0.25
CA LEU A 284 5.60 1.65 -1.07
C LEU A 284 4.63 2.60 -1.78
N TYR A 285 4.83 2.81 -3.08
CA TYR A 285 3.87 3.59 -3.88
C TYR A 285 2.68 2.71 -4.24
N GLY A 286 1.46 3.22 -4.03
CA GLY A 286 0.21 2.60 -4.42
C GLY A 286 -0.83 3.67 -4.73
N THR A 287 -1.78 3.35 -5.62
CA THR A 287 -2.83 4.30 -6.04
C THR A 287 -4.22 3.93 -5.55
N ASP A 288 -4.54 2.66 -5.37
CA ASP A 288 -5.88 2.11 -5.16
C ASP A 288 -6.77 2.24 -6.43
N SER A 289 -6.13 2.27 -7.59
CA SER A 289 -6.85 2.37 -8.87
C SER A 289 -7.54 1.07 -9.23
N ALA A 290 -8.82 1.16 -9.63
CA ALA A 290 -9.59 0.00 -10.10
C ALA A 290 -9.79 0.09 -11.62
N PHE A 291 -9.30 -0.92 -12.33
CA PHE A 291 -9.42 -1.05 -13.79
C PHE A 291 -10.52 -2.06 -14.12
N ARG A 292 -11.71 -1.54 -14.40
CA ARG A 292 -12.92 -2.31 -14.70
C ARG A 292 -13.26 -2.21 -16.17
N GLY A 293 -13.71 -3.34 -16.74
CA GLY A 293 -14.07 -3.40 -18.15
C GLY A 293 -12.88 -3.50 -19.10
N ASP A 294 -13.13 -4.05 -20.28
CA ASP A 294 -12.10 -4.39 -21.28
C ASP A 294 -11.59 -3.17 -22.06
N SER A 295 -12.26 -2.04 -21.91
CA SER A 295 -11.86 -0.78 -22.54
C SER A 295 -12.05 0.34 -21.53
N PRO A 296 -10.99 0.82 -20.84
CA PRO A 296 -11.12 2.02 -20.03
C PRO A 296 -11.58 3.17 -20.91
N SER A 297 -12.50 3.96 -20.38
CA SER A 297 -12.92 5.16 -21.08
C SER A 297 -11.73 6.09 -21.26
N PRO A 298 -11.67 6.91 -22.31
CA PRO A 298 -10.64 7.93 -22.47
C PRO A 298 -10.48 8.81 -21.22
N LYS A 299 -11.58 9.09 -20.54
CA LYS A 299 -11.60 9.82 -19.26
C LYS A 299 -10.87 9.08 -18.12
N GLN A 300 -10.99 7.76 -18.04
CA GLN A 300 -10.27 6.99 -17.03
C GLN A 300 -8.76 7.00 -17.28
N MET A 301 -8.35 6.90 -18.54
CA MET A 301 -6.94 6.98 -18.93
C MET A 301 -6.34 8.34 -18.58
N GLU A 302 -7.02 9.42 -18.96
CA GLU A 302 -6.63 10.79 -18.65
C GLU A 302 -6.53 11.02 -17.13
N THR A 303 -7.54 10.57 -16.37
CA THR A 303 -7.57 10.71 -14.90
C THR A 303 -6.42 9.96 -14.24
N THR A 304 -6.09 8.77 -14.73
CA THR A 304 -5.00 7.95 -14.17
C THR A 304 -3.64 8.57 -14.47
N ASP A 305 -3.38 9.02 -15.70
CA ASP A 305 -2.12 9.69 -16.05
C ASP A 305 -1.97 11.01 -15.28
N ALA A 306 -3.03 11.80 -15.19
CA ALA A 306 -3.03 13.04 -14.40
C ALA A 306 -2.72 12.78 -12.92
N MET A 307 -3.26 11.72 -12.32
CA MET A 307 -2.97 11.30 -10.95
C MET A 307 -1.50 10.91 -10.79
N TRP A 308 -0.97 10.06 -11.66
CA TRP A 308 0.43 9.64 -11.61
C TRP A 308 1.40 10.82 -11.71
N ARG A 309 1.15 11.76 -12.63
CA ARG A 309 1.97 12.97 -12.82
C ARG A 309 1.82 13.95 -11.65
N SER A 310 0.64 14.06 -11.07
CA SER A 310 0.41 14.89 -9.88
C SER A 310 1.17 14.34 -8.66
N ASP A 311 1.12 13.01 -8.44
CA ASP A 311 1.84 12.36 -7.36
C ASP A 311 3.36 12.48 -7.57
N TRP A 312 3.85 12.26 -8.81
CA TRP A 312 5.25 12.49 -9.18
C TRP A 312 5.67 13.92 -8.88
N LYS A 313 4.89 14.91 -9.33
CA LYS A 313 5.17 16.33 -9.09
C LYS A 313 5.26 16.64 -7.59
N PHE A 314 4.33 16.13 -6.79
CA PHE A 314 4.36 16.31 -5.34
C PHE A 314 5.63 15.74 -4.69
N LEU A 315 6.10 14.60 -5.17
CA LEU A 315 7.25 13.92 -4.57
C LEU A 315 8.60 14.52 -5.00
N VAL A 316 8.75 14.92 -6.29
CA VAL A 316 10.07 15.29 -6.84
C VAL A 316 10.31 16.79 -6.99
N SER A 317 9.29 17.62 -6.96
CA SER A 317 9.44 19.08 -7.12
C SER A 317 9.27 19.83 -5.81
N GLU A 318 9.60 21.12 -5.83
CA GLU A 318 9.31 22.07 -4.75
C GLU A 318 8.30 23.14 -5.20
N GLU A 319 7.60 22.87 -6.33
CA GLU A 319 6.62 23.79 -6.85
C GLU A 319 5.37 23.86 -5.95
N TRP A 320 4.72 25.03 -5.96
CA TRP A 320 3.41 25.18 -5.38
C TRP A 320 2.35 24.44 -6.19
N MET A 321 1.46 23.74 -5.49
CA MET A 321 0.43 22.89 -6.07
C MET A 321 -0.91 23.12 -5.40
N GLU A 322 -1.96 22.80 -6.14
CA GLU A 322 -3.34 22.65 -5.66
C GLU A 322 -3.87 21.28 -6.06
N SER A 323 -4.80 20.75 -5.33
CA SER A 323 -5.43 19.47 -5.60
C SER A 323 -6.89 19.50 -5.15
N SER A 324 -7.77 18.86 -5.92
CA SER A 324 -9.18 18.66 -5.51
C SER A 324 -9.33 17.84 -4.22
N LYS A 325 -8.26 17.12 -3.81
CA LYS A 325 -8.27 16.25 -2.63
C LYS A 325 -8.24 17.03 -1.31
N VAL A 326 -7.74 18.27 -1.30
CA VAL A 326 -7.53 19.08 -0.09
C VAL A 326 -7.87 20.55 -0.34
N ASN A 327 -8.17 21.30 0.73
CA ASN A 327 -8.38 22.73 0.67
C ASN A 327 -7.08 23.45 1.01
N GLY A 328 -6.57 24.27 0.08
CA GLY A 328 -5.36 25.05 0.25
C GLY A 328 -4.23 24.63 -0.67
N LYS A 329 -3.23 25.53 -0.77
CA LYS A 329 -2.00 25.31 -1.54
C LYS A 329 -0.98 24.57 -0.70
N PHE A 330 -0.27 23.67 -1.30
CA PHE A 330 0.86 22.95 -0.68
C PHE A 330 2.06 22.98 -1.62
N GLN A 331 3.23 22.79 -1.05
CA GLN A 331 4.47 22.73 -1.81
C GLN A 331 4.91 21.28 -1.96
N GLY A 332 5.45 20.91 -3.10
CA GLY A 332 6.01 19.58 -3.34
C GLY A 332 7.20 19.29 -2.42
N LEU A 333 7.46 18.01 -2.17
CA LEU A 333 8.40 17.56 -1.13
C LEU A 333 9.88 17.63 -1.56
N LYS A 334 10.17 17.64 -2.87
CA LYS A 334 11.55 17.60 -3.40
C LYS A 334 12.38 16.52 -2.72
N LEU A 335 11.90 15.28 -2.82
CA LEU A 335 12.57 14.13 -2.20
C LEU A 335 13.89 13.83 -2.94
N PRO A 336 14.93 13.41 -2.22
CA PRO A 336 16.15 12.93 -2.84
C PRO A 336 15.89 11.76 -3.81
N ARG A 337 16.67 11.68 -4.88
CA ARG A 337 16.54 10.63 -5.91
C ARG A 337 16.51 9.22 -5.32
N GLU A 338 17.32 8.93 -4.32
CA GLU A 338 17.34 7.64 -3.64
C GLU A 338 15.99 7.31 -3.00
N VAL A 339 15.39 8.26 -2.29
CA VAL A 339 14.07 8.09 -1.64
C VAL A 339 12.98 7.81 -2.68
N VAL A 340 12.99 8.54 -3.80
CA VAL A 340 12.04 8.33 -4.90
C VAL A 340 12.20 6.94 -5.52
N ASN A 341 13.44 6.47 -5.75
CA ASN A 341 13.69 5.13 -6.29
C ASN A 341 13.20 4.02 -5.36
N LYS A 342 13.42 4.17 -4.05
CA LYS A 342 12.94 3.23 -3.03
C LYS A 342 11.43 3.19 -3.00
N LEU A 343 10.78 4.34 -2.89
CA LEU A 343 9.33 4.47 -2.83
C LEU A 343 8.64 3.85 -4.05
N TYR A 344 9.12 4.19 -5.25
CA TYR A 344 8.46 3.77 -6.48
C TYR A 344 8.81 2.34 -6.93
N CYS A 345 9.98 1.79 -6.57
CA CYS A 345 10.39 0.54 -7.16
C CYS A 345 11.15 -0.39 -6.20
N GLN A 346 12.25 0.07 -5.60
CA GLN A 346 13.20 -0.83 -4.93
C GLN A 346 12.59 -1.56 -3.74
N ASN A 347 11.79 -0.86 -2.92
CA ASN A 347 11.13 -1.46 -1.77
C ASN A 347 10.10 -2.53 -2.21
N ALA A 348 9.34 -2.26 -3.27
CA ALA A 348 8.40 -3.24 -3.80
C ALA A 348 9.11 -4.53 -4.24
N LEU A 349 10.21 -4.43 -4.99
CA LEU A 349 11.02 -5.58 -5.40
C LEU A 349 11.61 -6.35 -4.21
N GLN A 350 12.00 -5.65 -3.16
CA GLN A 350 12.54 -6.26 -1.94
C GLN A 350 11.46 -6.95 -1.09
N ARG A 351 10.29 -6.30 -0.95
CA ARG A 351 9.20 -6.78 -0.07
C ARG A 351 8.33 -7.84 -0.73
N LEU A 352 8.31 -7.88 -2.05
CA LEU A 352 7.52 -8.78 -2.88
C LEU A 352 8.44 -9.59 -3.83
N PRO A 353 9.33 -10.42 -3.27
CA PRO A 353 10.28 -11.18 -4.08
C PRO A 353 9.54 -12.14 -5.02
N GLY A 354 9.96 -12.17 -6.28
CA GLY A 354 9.32 -12.99 -7.32
C GLY A 354 8.09 -12.36 -7.98
N ALA A 355 7.70 -11.13 -7.59
CA ALA A 355 6.58 -10.42 -8.21
C ALA A 355 6.77 -10.20 -9.71
N PHE A 356 8.00 -9.90 -10.11
CA PHE A 356 8.36 -9.63 -11.50
C PHE A 356 9.61 -10.39 -11.88
N PRO A 357 9.72 -10.89 -13.14
CA PRO A 357 10.94 -11.54 -13.61
C PRO A 357 12.12 -10.58 -13.46
N LYS A 358 13.28 -11.14 -13.15
CA LYS A 358 14.54 -10.36 -13.18
C LYS A 358 14.89 -10.14 -14.65
N ASN A 359 15.02 -8.88 -15.04
CA ASN A 359 15.61 -8.52 -16.33
C ASN A 359 17.08 -8.92 -16.39
#